data_1fc684504173fa2cc29825e8aa6ab339
#
_entry.id   1fc684504173fa2cc29825e8aa6ab339
#
_cell.length_a   1.000
_cell.length_b   1.000
_cell.length_c   1.000
_cell.angle_alpha   90.00
_cell.angle_beta   90.00
_cell.angle_gamma   90.00
#
_symmetry.space_group_name_H-M   'P 1'
#
loop_
_entity.id
_entity.type
_entity.pdbx_description
1 polymer ?
#
loop_
_entity_poly.entity_id
_entity_poly.type
_entity_poly.pdbx_seq_one_letter_code
_entity_poly.pdbx_strand_id
1 'polypeptide(L)'
;MTPWTRRRFLGEASCSALSGVAVLNTLLNLKLAERASAQGAPNDYKTLVCLFLNGGNDSFNWLVPRDAGRHAVYATARGNLALGVGDLLALNQTPEGDGQLYGIHPSCAGLQELFNGLGGDAGKRRAAFVANVGTLIQPTTKAQYLAESVPLPRALFSHSDQIDQWQTSVPQGMSELTGWGGRAADVLHASANTGQTAMGISLAGNNLFQVGSTVRQFVITADGALTLAGANTDAASDPLNPLRLKNAAQKSLLEQHYAGLMAESFAQLTKTSLDAQEFFLSQFNSYDDSAVAGLFPGGNFLARQFRAAAKAIALRPQLGLKRQTLFLSYGGWDHHSE
;
A
#
# COMPACT_ATOMS: atom_id res chain seq x y z
N MET A 1 33.77 1.07 29.71
CA MET A 1 32.52 1.40 28.97
C MET A 1 32.25 0.26 28.03
N THR A 2 31.25 -0.56 28.29
CA THR A 2 30.86 -1.70 27.43
C THR A 2 30.22 -1.15 26.16
N PRO A 3 30.60 -1.63 24.97
CA PRO A 3 30.04 -1.12 23.71
C PRO A 3 28.53 -1.41 23.62
N TRP A 4 27.78 -0.41 23.22
CA TRP A 4 26.36 -0.52 22.96
C TRP A 4 26.10 -1.52 21.84
N THR A 5 25.43 -2.62 22.14
CA THR A 5 25.01 -3.58 21.12
C THR A 5 23.66 -3.13 20.53
N ARG A 6 23.42 -3.42 19.23
CA ARG A 6 22.15 -3.13 18.55
C ARG A 6 20.92 -3.66 19.29
N ARG A 7 21.09 -4.78 20.00
CA ARG A 7 20.03 -5.45 20.77
C ARG A 7 19.71 -4.69 22.06
N ARG A 8 20.70 -4.08 22.71
CA ARG A 8 20.52 -3.28 23.93
C ARG A 8 19.90 -1.92 23.59
N PHE A 9 20.30 -1.32 22.46
CA PHE A 9 19.69 -0.10 21.95
C PHE A 9 18.18 -0.29 21.66
N LEU A 10 17.80 -1.40 21.00
CA LEU A 10 16.41 -1.72 20.73
C LEU A 10 15.61 -2.04 22.00
N GLY A 11 16.24 -2.66 23.00
CA GLY A 11 15.60 -2.97 24.29
C GLY A 11 15.37 -1.73 25.16
N GLU A 12 16.31 -0.78 25.20
CA GLU A 12 16.17 0.44 26.00
C GLU A 12 15.32 1.52 25.30
N ALA A 13 15.29 1.53 23.96
CA ALA A 13 14.37 2.37 23.20
C ALA A 13 12.90 1.98 23.36
N SER A 14 12.62 0.72 23.67
CA SER A 14 11.24 0.25 23.94
C SER A 14 10.73 0.60 25.34
N CYS A 15 11.60 0.99 26.27
CA CYS A 15 11.22 1.34 27.63
C CYS A 15 10.88 2.82 27.86
N SER A 16 11.18 3.70 26.90
CA SER A 16 10.85 5.15 26.97
C SER A 16 9.59 5.51 26.16
N ALA A 17 8.59 4.66 26.18
CA ALA A 17 7.49 4.59 25.22
C ALA A 17 6.41 5.69 25.28
N LEU A 18 6.55 6.75 26.04
CA LEU A 18 5.58 7.86 26.05
C LEU A 18 5.98 9.07 25.18
N SER A 19 7.22 9.10 24.71
CA SER A 19 7.70 10.07 23.71
C SER A 19 8.35 9.39 22.48
N GLY A 20 8.37 8.05 22.48
CA GLY A 20 9.21 7.25 21.60
C GLY A 20 8.76 7.13 20.13
N VAL A 21 7.48 7.31 19.82
CA VAL A 21 6.99 7.07 18.47
C VAL A 21 7.39 8.17 17.52
N ALA A 22 7.31 9.41 17.93
CA ALA A 22 7.82 10.53 17.15
C ALA A 22 9.33 10.40 16.93
N VAL A 23 10.07 9.98 17.96
CA VAL A 23 11.52 9.73 17.90
C VAL A 23 11.84 8.53 17.02
N LEU A 24 11.08 7.43 17.12
CA LEU A 24 11.29 6.24 16.28
C LEU A 24 10.98 6.53 14.81
N ASN A 25 9.89 7.23 14.53
CA ASN A 25 9.55 7.69 13.18
C ASN A 25 10.60 8.67 12.65
N THR A 26 11.08 9.59 13.48
CA THR A 26 12.15 10.52 13.09
C THR A 26 13.46 9.78 12.82
N LEU A 27 13.84 8.81 13.67
CA LEU A 27 15.03 7.99 13.45
C LEU A 27 14.90 7.06 12.24
N LEU A 28 13.71 6.52 11.99
CA LEU A 28 13.45 5.73 10.79
C LEU A 28 13.54 6.60 9.53
N ASN A 29 12.96 7.79 9.57
CA ASN A 29 13.03 8.76 8.48
C ASN A 29 14.47 9.26 8.26
N LEU A 30 15.23 9.51 9.32
CA LEU A 30 16.65 9.88 9.24
C LEU A 30 17.51 8.74 8.66
N LYS A 31 17.26 7.49 9.05
CA LYS A 31 17.95 6.34 8.45
C LYS A 31 17.58 6.09 7.00
N LEU A 32 16.32 6.32 6.63
CA LEU A 32 15.89 6.27 5.23
C LEU A 32 16.52 7.40 4.43
N ALA A 33 16.56 8.62 4.98
CA ALA A 33 17.20 9.77 4.36
C ALA A 33 18.72 9.58 4.23
N GLU A 34 19.38 9.06 5.26
CA GLU A 34 20.81 8.72 5.24
C GLU A 34 21.13 7.71 4.14
N ARG A 35 20.34 6.63 4.03
CA ARG A 35 20.51 5.63 2.97
C ARG A 35 20.19 6.17 1.58
N ALA A 36 19.17 7.02 1.46
CA ALA A 36 18.84 7.67 0.20
C ALA A 36 19.95 8.65 -0.25
N SER A 37 20.53 9.39 0.70
CA SER A 37 21.60 10.35 0.43
C SER A 37 22.96 9.69 0.15
N ALA A 38 23.25 8.56 0.82
CA ALA A 38 24.53 7.87 0.69
C ALA A 38 24.68 7.06 -0.61
N GLN A 39 23.58 6.76 -1.31
CA GLN A 39 23.60 5.90 -2.51
C GLN A 39 23.61 6.67 -3.84
N GLY A 40 23.56 8.00 -3.84
CA GLY A 40 23.30 8.76 -5.07
C GLY A 40 21.92 8.43 -5.68
N ALA A 41 21.63 8.95 -6.87
CA ALA A 41 20.40 8.60 -7.57
C ALA A 41 20.40 7.08 -7.90
N PRO A 42 19.39 6.31 -7.48
CA PRO A 42 19.38 4.87 -7.70
C PRO A 42 19.40 4.53 -9.20
N ASN A 43 20.24 3.59 -9.59
CA ASN A 43 20.31 3.11 -10.97
C ASN A 43 19.30 2.00 -11.27
N ASP A 44 18.72 1.41 -10.23
CA ASP A 44 17.73 0.34 -10.32
C ASP A 44 16.30 0.87 -10.10
N TYR A 45 15.32 0.18 -10.66
CA TYR A 45 13.91 0.43 -10.39
C TYR A 45 13.41 -0.50 -9.28
N LYS A 46 12.66 0.07 -8.32
CA LYS A 46 11.93 -0.71 -7.32
C LYS A 46 10.52 -0.16 -7.13
N THR A 47 9.57 -1.07 -7.04
CA THR A 47 8.18 -0.75 -6.71
C THR A 47 7.69 -1.59 -5.54
N LEU A 48 6.84 -0.98 -4.72
CA LEU A 48 6.04 -1.65 -3.72
C LEU A 48 4.59 -1.65 -4.18
N VAL A 49 4.01 -2.83 -4.39
CA VAL A 49 2.57 -2.98 -4.67
C VAL A 49 1.90 -3.42 -3.38
N CYS A 50 1.06 -2.57 -2.83
CA CYS A 50 0.25 -2.85 -1.65
C CYS A 50 -1.15 -3.26 -2.11
N LEU A 51 -1.55 -4.50 -1.87
CA LEU A 51 -2.93 -4.95 -1.95
C LEU A 51 -3.52 -4.95 -0.55
N PHE A 52 -4.43 -4.03 -0.29
CA PHE A 52 -5.11 -3.93 0.99
C PHE A 52 -6.43 -4.71 0.95
N LEU A 53 -6.53 -5.75 1.77
CA LEU A 53 -7.75 -6.54 1.94
C LEU A 53 -8.62 -5.87 3.01
N ASN A 54 -9.56 -5.04 2.54
CA ASN A 54 -10.33 -4.12 3.37
C ASN A 54 -11.60 -4.76 3.92
N GLY A 55 -11.87 -4.55 5.21
CA GLY A 55 -13.14 -4.90 5.85
C GLY A 55 -13.25 -6.36 6.26
N GLY A 56 -12.44 -6.81 7.22
CA GLY A 56 -12.67 -8.08 7.92
C GLY A 56 -12.15 -9.33 7.22
N ASN A 57 -11.11 -9.24 6.42
CA ASN A 57 -10.44 -10.43 5.87
C ASN A 57 -10.00 -11.37 7.00
N ASP A 58 -10.34 -12.67 6.87
CA ASP A 58 -9.96 -13.71 7.83
C ASP A 58 -8.49 -14.10 7.70
N SER A 59 -7.62 -13.34 8.33
CA SER A 59 -6.17 -13.58 8.31
C SER A 59 -5.76 -14.87 9.03
N PHE A 60 -6.59 -15.40 9.94
CA PHE A 60 -6.27 -16.62 10.68
C PHE A 60 -6.39 -17.89 9.84
N ASN A 61 -7.06 -17.83 8.69
CA ASN A 61 -7.15 -18.93 7.74
C ASN A 61 -6.14 -18.81 6.57
N TRP A 62 -5.30 -17.77 6.57
CA TRP A 62 -4.23 -17.64 5.58
C TRP A 62 -3.01 -18.50 5.91
N LEU A 63 -2.56 -18.49 7.17
CA LEU A 63 -1.39 -19.25 7.63
C LEU A 63 -1.79 -20.07 8.85
N VAL A 64 -1.94 -21.37 8.67
CA VAL A 64 -2.49 -22.29 9.68
C VAL A 64 -1.43 -23.30 10.14
N PRO A 65 -1.24 -23.53 11.45
CA PRO A 65 -0.34 -24.58 11.94
C PRO A 65 -0.79 -25.96 11.48
N ARG A 66 0.14 -26.82 11.10
CA ARG A 66 -0.12 -28.21 10.66
C ARG A 66 0.35 -29.28 11.63
N ASP A 67 1.14 -28.95 12.64
CA ASP A 67 1.44 -29.91 13.71
C ASP A 67 0.23 -30.12 14.61
N ALA A 68 0.06 -31.35 15.12
CA ALA A 68 -1.16 -31.75 15.82
C ALA A 68 -1.47 -30.88 17.05
N GLY A 69 -0.47 -30.49 17.84
CA GLY A 69 -0.65 -29.69 19.05
C GLY A 69 -1.16 -28.28 18.75
N ARG A 70 -0.48 -27.55 17.88
CA ARG A 70 -0.85 -26.18 17.54
C ARG A 70 -2.12 -26.11 16.68
N HIS A 71 -2.32 -27.08 15.79
CA HIS A 71 -3.54 -27.17 15.00
C HIS A 71 -4.76 -27.40 15.91
N ALA A 72 -4.65 -28.22 16.96
CA ALA A 72 -5.76 -28.42 17.91
C ALA A 72 -6.13 -27.12 18.65
N VAL A 73 -5.15 -26.30 19.01
CA VAL A 73 -5.39 -24.96 19.59
C VAL A 73 -6.11 -24.04 18.60
N TYR A 74 -5.62 -23.99 17.35
CA TYR A 74 -6.27 -23.25 16.29
C TYR A 74 -7.71 -23.71 16.05
N ALA A 75 -7.94 -25.02 15.92
CA ALA A 75 -9.28 -25.57 15.67
C ALA A 75 -10.25 -25.27 16.82
N THR A 76 -9.78 -25.38 18.06
CA THR A 76 -10.58 -25.02 19.23
C THR A 76 -10.96 -23.52 19.24
N ALA A 77 -10.01 -22.66 18.89
CA ALA A 77 -10.25 -21.21 18.85
C ALA A 77 -11.18 -20.79 17.70
N ARG A 78 -11.11 -21.48 16.55
CA ARG A 78 -11.87 -21.13 15.34
C ARG A 78 -13.25 -21.83 15.26
N GLY A 79 -13.45 -22.93 15.98
CA GLY A 79 -14.70 -23.67 15.92
C GLY A 79 -15.05 -24.10 14.50
N ASN A 80 -16.26 -23.76 14.05
CA ASN A 80 -16.78 -24.13 12.72
C ASN A 80 -16.00 -23.49 11.54
N LEU A 81 -15.19 -22.46 11.81
CA LEU A 81 -14.38 -21.78 10.79
C LEU A 81 -12.99 -22.42 10.63
N ALA A 82 -12.66 -23.43 11.43
CA ALA A 82 -11.37 -24.11 11.36
C ALA A 82 -11.26 -24.93 10.08
N LEU A 83 -10.11 -24.82 9.39
CA LEU A 83 -9.75 -25.66 8.26
C LEU A 83 -9.13 -26.97 8.77
N GLY A 84 -9.50 -28.11 8.18
CA GLY A 84 -8.90 -29.41 8.49
C GLY A 84 -7.42 -29.46 8.05
N VAL A 85 -6.57 -30.17 8.82
CA VAL A 85 -5.15 -30.32 8.47
C VAL A 85 -4.97 -30.93 7.07
N GLY A 86 -5.87 -31.85 6.68
CA GLY A 86 -5.83 -32.52 5.38
C GLY A 86 -6.18 -31.62 4.20
N ASP A 87 -6.92 -30.53 4.44
CA ASP A 87 -7.35 -29.60 3.40
C ASP A 87 -6.29 -28.52 3.11
N LEU A 88 -5.36 -28.31 4.05
CA LEU A 88 -4.36 -27.26 3.95
C LEU A 88 -3.30 -27.59 2.91
N LEU A 89 -2.98 -26.63 2.08
CA LEU A 89 -1.83 -26.67 1.18
C LEU A 89 -0.53 -26.49 1.97
N ALA A 90 0.31 -27.53 2.01
CA ALA A 90 1.52 -27.56 2.81
C ALA A 90 2.55 -26.54 2.33
N LEU A 91 3.14 -25.80 3.28
CA LEU A 91 4.30 -24.96 3.05
C LEU A 91 5.58 -25.69 3.45
N ASN A 92 6.59 -25.65 2.58
CA ASN A 92 7.89 -26.22 2.88
C ASN A 92 8.63 -25.34 3.88
N GLN A 93 9.23 -25.97 4.90
CA GLN A 93 10.08 -25.23 5.84
C GLN A 93 11.23 -24.53 5.13
N THR A 94 11.63 -23.40 5.65
CA THR A 94 12.78 -22.62 5.18
C THR A 94 13.84 -22.54 6.28
N PRO A 95 15.14 -22.41 5.94
CA PRO A 95 16.18 -22.26 6.94
C PRO A 95 16.00 -21.03 7.85
N GLU A 96 15.36 -19.98 7.31
CA GLU A 96 15.08 -18.72 8.00
C GLU A 96 13.77 -18.76 8.81
N GLY A 97 12.99 -19.85 8.70
CA GLY A 97 11.73 -20.05 9.40
C GLY A 97 11.92 -20.43 10.87
N ASP A 98 10.81 -20.50 11.58
CA ASP A 98 10.75 -20.89 13.00
C ASP A 98 10.83 -22.41 13.23
N GLY A 99 11.07 -23.19 12.17
CA GLY A 99 11.13 -24.65 12.20
C GLY A 99 9.77 -25.36 12.36
N GLN A 100 8.67 -24.62 12.33
CA GLN A 100 7.33 -25.15 12.51
C GLN A 100 6.65 -25.51 11.19
N LEU A 101 5.65 -26.37 11.24
CA LEU A 101 4.87 -26.79 10.07
C LEU A 101 3.65 -25.88 9.89
N TYR A 102 3.52 -25.33 8.70
CA TYR A 102 2.38 -24.51 8.31
C TYR A 102 1.75 -24.99 7.00
N GLY A 103 0.52 -24.58 6.80
CA GLY A 103 -0.20 -24.67 5.54
C GLY A 103 -1.02 -23.42 5.31
N ILE A 104 -1.49 -23.26 4.10
CA ILE A 104 -2.35 -22.15 3.72
C ILE A 104 -3.69 -22.65 3.21
N HIS A 105 -4.63 -21.73 3.09
CA HIS A 105 -5.98 -22.00 2.61
C HIS A 105 -5.97 -22.79 1.28
N PRO A 106 -6.81 -23.79 1.10
CA PRO A 106 -6.82 -24.67 -0.08
C PRO A 106 -7.03 -23.95 -1.41
N SER A 107 -7.70 -22.80 -1.41
CA SER A 107 -7.89 -21.99 -2.62
C SER A 107 -6.65 -21.18 -3.04
N CYS A 108 -5.54 -21.22 -2.30
CA CYS A 108 -4.37 -20.39 -2.52
C CYS A 108 -3.20 -21.15 -3.15
N ALA A 109 -3.46 -22.06 -4.09
CA ALA A 109 -2.44 -22.91 -4.73
C ALA A 109 -1.31 -22.08 -5.37
N GLY A 110 -1.62 -21.01 -6.08
CA GLY A 110 -0.59 -20.15 -6.68
C GLY A 110 0.32 -19.49 -5.64
N LEU A 111 -0.19 -19.14 -4.44
CA LEU A 111 0.63 -18.61 -3.36
C LEU A 111 1.52 -19.71 -2.75
N GLN A 112 1.02 -20.96 -2.64
CA GLN A 112 1.82 -22.11 -2.25
C GLN A 112 3.00 -22.33 -3.21
N GLU A 113 2.74 -22.28 -4.52
CA GLU A 113 3.80 -22.42 -5.54
C GLU A 113 4.87 -21.34 -5.39
N LEU A 114 4.49 -20.09 -5.20
CA LEU A 114 5.44 -18.99 -4.98
C LEU A 114 6.26 -19.18 -3.70
N PHE A 115 5.63 -19.65 -2.61
CA PHE A 115 6.33 -19.88 -1.34
C PHE A 115 7.26 -21.09 -1.42
N ASN A 116 6.81 -22.18 -2.00
CA ASN A 116 7.59 -23.43 -2.09
C ASN A 116 8.63 -23.41 -3.21
N GLY A 117 8.59 -22.42 -4.11
CA GLY A 117 9.46 -22.36 -5.29
C GLY A 117 9.13 -23.43 -6.31
N LEU A 118 7.85 -23.63 -6.60
CA LEU A 118 7.32 -24.59 -7.57
C LEU A 118 6.90 -23.88 -8.88
N GLY A 119 6.48 -24.65 -9.86
CA GLY A 119 5.97 -24.11 -11.13
C GLY A 119 7.07 -23.56 -12.04
N GLY A 120 6.76 -22.54 -12.84
CA GLY A 120 7.66 -21.97 -13.84
C GLY A 120 8.95 -21.34 -13.30
N ASP A 121 9.02 -21.09 -12.00
CA ASP A 121 10.18 -20.55 -11.27
C ASP A 121 10.75 -21.55 -10.26
N ALA A 122 10.82 -22.81 -10.63
CA ALA A 122 11.30 -23.88 -9.75
C ALA A 122 12.63 -23.50 -9.06
N GLY A 123 12.66 -23.69 -7.75
CA GLY A 123 13.81 -23.34 -6.90
C GLY A 123 13.88 -21.88 -6.45
N LYS A 124 13.01 -20.98 -6.94
CA LYS A 124 12.95 -19.58 -6.52
C LYS A 124 11.75 -19.34 -5.60
N ARG A 125 12.01 -19.24 -4.31
CA ARG A 125 10.98 -18.84 -3.33
C ARG A 125 10.75 -17.34 -3.40
N ARG A 126 9.49 -16.92 -3.67
CA ARG A 126 9.13 -15.50 -3.91
C ARG A 126 8.02 -15.00 -3.00
N ALA A 127 7.62 -15.79 -2.02
CA ALA A 127 6.63 -15.40 -1.03
C ALA A 127 7.19 -15.58 0.39
N ALA A 128 6.76 -14.73 1.29
CA ALA A 128 7.02 -14.83 2.72
C ALA A 128 5.77 -14.40 3.48
N PHE A 129 5.55 -15.00 4.66
CA PHE A 129 4.52 -14.58 5.60
C PHE A 129 5.16 -13.80 6.75
N VAL A 130 4.57 -12.68 7.09
CA VAL A 130 4.91 -11.91 8.30
C VAL A 130 3.71 -12.02 9.23
N ALA A 131 3.83 -12.86 10.24
CA ALA A 131 2.76 -13.11 11.21
C ALA A 131 2.87 -12.17 12.42
N ASN A 132 1.78 -12.09 13.19
CA ASN A 132 1.70 -11.26 14.41
C ASN A 132 1.95 -9.77 14.18
N VAL A 133 1.62 -9.28 13.00
CA VAL A 133 1.58 -7.85 12.70
C VAL A 133 0.15 -7.37 12.84
N GLY A 134 -0.06 -6.35 13.64
CA GLY A 134 -1.39 -5.80 13.88
C GLY A 134 -1.31 -4.38 14.46
N THR A 135 -2.44 -3.91 14.94
CA THR A 135 -2.60 -2.56 15.47
C THR A 135 -2.38 -2.45 16.97
N LEU A 136 -2.10 -3.54 17.67
CA LEU A 136 -1.78 -3.48 19.10
C LEU A 136 -0.49 -2.69 19.35
N ILE A 137 -0.52 -1.80 20.35
CA ILE A 137 0.63 -0.96 20.76
C ILE A 137 1.74 -1.83 21.35
N GLN A 138 1.34 -2.88 22.06
CA GLN A 138 2.23 -3.88 22.66
C GLN A 138 1.54 -5.25 22.72
N PRO A 139 2.27 -6.36 22.91
CA PRO A 139 1.67 -7.66 23.17
C PRO A 139 0.71 -7.57 24.34
N THR A 140 -0.55 -7.95 24.12
CA THR A 140 -1.63 -7.76 25.09
C THR A 140 -2.42 -9.07 25.28
N THR A 141 -2.55 -9.51 26.51
CA THR A 141 -3.39 -10.66 26.86
C THR A 141 -4.86 -10.25 26.99
N LYS A 142 -5.77 -11.23 26.88
CA LYS A 142 -7.21 -11.00 27.11
C LYS A 142 -7.48 -10.40 28.50
N ALA A 143 -6.76 -10.84 29.52
CA ALA A 143 -6.91 -10.30 30.89
C ALA A 143 -6.47 -8.83 30.98
N GLN A 144 -5.36 -8.47 30.36
CA GLN A 144 -4.91 -7.07 30.28
C GLN A 144 -5.86 -6.19 29.50
N TYR A 145 -6.43 -6.71 28.39
CA TYR A 145 -7.44 -6.01 27.62
C TYR A 145 -8.70 -5.72 28.45
N LEU A 146 -9.25 -6.76 29.11
CA LEU A 146 -10.46 -6.64 29.94
C LEU A 146 -10.26 -5.73 31.17
N ALA A 147 -9.06 -5.70 31.72
CA ALA A 147 -8.71 -4.85 32.85
C ALA A 147 -8.23 -3.44 32.46
N GLU A 148 -8.15 -3.14 31.15
CA GLU A 148 -7.60 -1.88 30.62
C GLU A 148 -6.25 -1.49 31.26
N SER A 149 -5.45 -2.51 31.60
CA SER A 149 -4.21 -2.32 32.37
C SER A 149 -2.99 -1.99 31.51
N VAL A 150 -3.16 -1.92 30.20
CA VAL A 150 -2.12 -1.58 29.21
C VAL A 150 -2.66 -0.61 28.18
N PRO A 151 -1.80 0.20 27.53
CA PRO A 151 -2.24 1.06 26.43
C PRO A 151 -2.83 0.26 25.30
N LEU A 152 -4.02 0.63 24.88
CA LEU A 152 -4.74 0.02 23.77
C LEU A 152 -4.86 1.00 22.59
N PRO A 153 -4.91 0.52 21.34
CA PRO A 153 -5.25 1.36 20.21
C PRO A 153 -6.68 1.91 20.37
N ARG A 154 -6.92 3.08 19.80
CA ARG A 154 -8.26 3.63 19.77
C ARG A 154 -9.19 2.70 19.00
N ALA A 155 -10.39 2.46 19.56
CA ALA A 155 -11.44 1.70 18.91
C ALA A 155 -10.94 0.39 18.26
N LEU A 156 -10.29 -0.47 19.04
CA LEU A 156 -9.56 -1.68 18.59
C LEU A 156 -10.37 -2.59 17.64
N PHE A 157 -11.71 -2.59 17.74
CA PHE A 157 -12.58 -3.40 16.88
C PHE A 157 -13.34 -2.59 15.82
N SER A 158 -13.02 -1.31 15.66
CA SER A 158 -13.58 -0.48 14.60
C SER A 158 -12.78 -0.69 13.31
N HIS A 159 -13.47 -1.04 12.23
CA HIS A 159 -12.83 -1.23 10.91
C HIS A 159 -12.12 0.04 10.45
N SER A 160 -12.76 1.21 10.52
CA SER A 160 -12.19 2.48 10.09
C SER A 160 -10.93 2.86 10.88
N ASP A 161 -10.99 2.73 12.21
CA ASP A 161 -9.84 3.07 13.06
C ASP A 161 -8.66 2.11 12.83
N GLN A 162 -8.92 0.83 12.64
CA GLN A 162 -7.86 -0.14 12.32
C GLN A 162 -7.26 0.10 10.92
N ILE A 163 -8.08 0.51 9.94
CA ILE A 163 -7.59 0.90 8.61
C ILE A 163 -6.62 2.06 8.73
N ASP A 164 -6.96 3.10 9.48
CA ASP A 164 -6.11 4.26 9.70
C ASP A 164 -4.83 3.89 10.43
N GLN A 165 -4.92 3.06 11.47
CA GLN A 165 -3.76 2.58 12.24
C GLN A 165 -2.80 1.77 11.36
N TRP A 166 -3.32 0.93 10.48
CA TRP A 166 -2.53 0.17 9.51
C TRP A 166 -1.83 1.08 8.50
N GLN A 167 -2.57 2.03 7.94
CA GLN A 167 -2.05 2.93 6.90
C GLN A 167 -1.08 3.96 7.46
N THR A 168 -1.27 4.39 8.70
CA THR A 168 -0.33 5.31 9.37
C THR A 168 0.83 4.61 10.04
N SER A 169 0.66 3.34 10.46
CA SER A 169 1.60 2.63 11.35
C SER A 169 1.81 3.34 12.70
N VAL A 170 0.77 4.04 13.18
CA VAL A 170 0.77 4.77 14.46
C VAL A 170 -0.48 4.42 15.26
N PRO A 171 -0.55 3.20 15.83
CA PRO A 171 -1.76 2.70 16.49
C PRO A 171 -2.15 3.47 17.75
N GLN A 172 -1.23 4.20 18.37
CA GLN A 172 -1.47 5.08 19.52
C GLN A 172 -1.81 6.53 19.11
N GLY A 173 -1.72 6.87 17.83
CA GLY A 173 -2.03 8.21 17.33
C GLY A 173 -3.52 8.48 17.34
N MET A 174 -3.89 9.74 17.67
CA MET A 174 -5.28 10.19 17.68
C MET A 174 -5.73 10.71 16.31
N SER A 175 -4.80 11.24 15.51
CA SER A 175 -5.10 11.89 14.22
C SER A 175 -3.81 12.08 13.40
N GLU A 176 -3.22 10.96 12.97
CA GLU A 176 -2.11 11.07 12.02
C GLU A 176 -2.65 11.46 10.64
N LEU A 177 -2.05 12.49 10.06
CA LEU A 177 -2.44 13.00 8.74
C LEU A 177 -1.61 12.41 7.60
N THR A 178 -0.60 11.57 7.94
CA THR A 178 0.32 10.98 6.97
C THR A 178 0.43 9.47 7.12
N GLY A 179 0.50 8.78 5.99
CA GLY A 179 0.72 7.34 5.94
C GLY A 179 2.20 6.99 5.88
N TRP A 180 2.55 5.75 6.25
CA TRP A 180 3.94 5.33 6.24
C TRP A 180 4.54 5.25 4.82
N GLY A 181 3.73 4.92 3.80
CA GLY A 181 4.14 4.96 2.40
C GLY A 181 4.38 6.39 1.89
N GLY A 182 3.53 7.34 2.34
CA GLY A 182 3.70 8.77 2.03
C GLY A 182 4.94 9.36 2.69
N ARG A 183 5.20 9.04 3.96
CA ARG A 183 6.46 9.46 4.62
C ARG A 183 7.70 8.89 3.94
N ALA A 184 7.64 7.65 3.47
CA ALA A 184 8.72 7.08 2.65
C ALA A 184 8.87 7.83 1.32
N ALA A 185 7.77 8.26 0.70
CA ALA A 185 7.81 9.04 -0.53
C ALA A 185 8.41 10.44 -0.31
N ASP A 186 8.10 11.11 0.81
CA ASP A 186 8.71 12.41 1.16
C ASP A 186 10.24 12.34 1.18
N VAL A 187 10.80 11.20 1.59
CA VAL A 187 12.26 10.99 1.65
C VAL A 187 12.85 10.60 0.30
N LEU A 188 12.14 9.76 -0.46
CA LEU A 188 12.73 9.07 -1.63
C LEU A 188 12.40 9.75 -2.96
N HIS A 189 11.28 10.47 -3.04
CA HIS A 189 10.77 10.95 -4.33
C HIS A 189 11.75 11.88 -5.03
N ALA A 190 12.17 12.94 -4.36
CA ALA A 190 13.05 13.97 -4.97
C ALA A 190 14.44 13.46 -5.34
N SER A 191 14.95 12.44 -4.62
CA SER A 191 16.29 11.87 -4.88
C SER A 191 16.27 10.78 -5.96
N ALA A 192 15.13 10.12 -6.17
CA ALA A 192 15.06 8.95 -7.02
C ALA A 192 14.27 9.18 -8.32
N ASN A 193 13.29 10.08 -8.31
CA ASN A 193 12.37 10.29 -9.42
C ASN A 193 12.60 11.65 -10.07
N THR A 194 12.46 11.73 -11.38
CA THR A 194 12.69 12.97 -12.16
C THR A 194 11.42 13.46 -12.86
N GLY A 195 10.35 12.64 -12.85
CA GLY A 195 9.09 12.95 -13.53
C GLY A 195 8.15 13.83 -12.70
N GLN A 196 7.10 14.29 -13.36
CA GLN A 196 6.01 15.07 -12.73
C GLN A 196 5.00 14.19 -12.00
N THR A 197 5.00 12.87 -12.25
CA THR A 197 4.08 11.94 -11.63
C THR A 197 4.55 11.62 -10.22
N ALA A 198 3.62 11.63 -9.26
CA ALA A 198 3.92 11.27 -7.88
C ALA A 198 4.46 9.83 -7.77
N MET A 199 5.32 9.59 -6.78
CA MET A 199 5.84 8.25 -6.46
C MET A 199 4.71 7.27 -6.10
N GLY A 200 3.67 7.76 -5.41
CA GLY A 200 2.50 6.99 -5.00
C GLY A 200 1.39 7.05 -6.05
N ILE A 201 1.02 5.90 -6.62
CA ILE A 201 -0.13 5.76 -7.52
C ILE A 201 -1.17 4.89 -6.84
N SER A 202 -2.40 5.41 -6.68
CA SER A 202 -3.52 4.69 -6.10
C SER A 202 -4.52 4.25 -7.15
N LEU A 203 -4.91 2.98 -7.12
CA LEU A 203 -6.02 2.43 -7.89
C LEU A 203 -7.30 2.25 -7.05
N ALA A 204 -7.25 2.66 -5.79
CA ALA A 204 -8.36 2.52 -4.82
C ALA A 204 -8.86 3.87 -4.29
N GLY A 205 -8.74 4.93 -5.08
CA GLY A 205 -9.09 6.28 -4.64
C GLY A 205 -8.09 6.85 -3.64
N ASN A 206 -8.53 7.85 -2.88
CA ASN A 206 -7.71 8.43 -1.83
C ASN A 206 -7.51 7.43 -0.68
N ASN A 207 -6.28 7.30 -0.23
CA ASN A 207 -5.91 6.45 0.90
C ASN A 207 -4.90 7.19 1.78
N LEU A 208 -4.90 6.89 3.07
CA LEU A 208 -3.98 7.53 4.01
C LEU A 208 -2.56 6.98 3.88
N PHE A 209 -2.40 5.72 3.49
CA PHE A 209 -1.10 5.05 3.32
C PHE A 209 -0.12 5.86 2.47
N GLN A 210 -0.58 6.46 1.35
CA GLN A 210 0.27 7.20 0.41
C GLN A 210 0.32 8.71 0.65
N VAL A 211 -0.35 9.22 1.68
CA VAL A 211 -0.30 10.66 2.01
C VAL A 211 0.98 10.98 2.75
N GLY A 212 1.86 11.77 2.14
CA GLY A 212 3.03 12.37 2.76
C GLY A 212 2.77 13.80 3.22
N SER A 213 3.77 14.41 3.82
CA SER A 213 3.74 15.84 4.18
C SER A 213 3.90 16.72 2.95
N THR A 214 4.72 16.31 2.00
CA THR A 214 5.03 17.02 0.75
C THR A 214 4.55 16.27 -0.47
N VAL A 215 4.74 14.95 -0.52
CA VAL A 215 4.35 14.10 -1.64
C VAL A 215 2.92 13.60 -1.42
N ARG A 216 2.07 13.84 -2.41
CA ARG A 216 0.69 13.33 -2.45
C ARG A 216 0.57 12.20 -3.45
N GLN A 217 -0.43 11.35 -3.26
CA GLN A 217 -0.74 10.27 -4.19
C GLN A 217 -1.33 10.78 -5.50
N PHE A 218 -1.07 10.06 -6.58
CA PHE A 218 -1.74 10.21 -7.85
C PHE A 218 -2.82 9.12 -7.99
N VAL A 219 -4.07 9.51 -8.15
CA VAL A 219 -5.20 8.56 -8.19
C VAL A 219 -5.54 8.23 -9.62
N ILE A 220 -5.60 6.94 -9.92
CA ILE A 220 -6.05 6.40 -11.21
C ILE A 220 -7.16 5.37 -10.99
N THR A 221 -7.85 5.02 -12.07
CA THR A 221 -8.75 3.87 -12.13
C THR A 221 -8.12 2.73 -12.93
N ALA A 222 -8.81 1.62 -13.04
CA ALA A 222 -8.40 0.54 -13.92
C ALA A 222 -8.34 0.97 -15.42
N ASP A 223 -9.03 2.03 -15.78
CA ASP A 223 -9.10 2.56 -17.14
C ASP A 223 -8.19 3.77 -17.38
N GLY A 224 -7.36 4.13 -16.37
CA GLY A 224 -6.40 5.23 -16.41
C GLY A 224 -6.69 6.33 -15.41
N ALA A 225 -6.09 7.51 -15.60
CA ALA A 225 -6.27 8.63 -14.70
C ALA A 225 -7.72 9.17 -14.73
N LEU A 226 -8.19 9.64 -13.58
CA LEU A 226 -9.48 10.32 -13.50
C LEU A 226 -9.40 11.65 -14.26
N THR A 227 -10.31 11.87 -15.18
CA THR A 227 -10.38 13.14 -15.93
C THR A 227 -11.48 14.03 -15.37
N LEU A 228 -11.29 15.32 -15.48
CA LEU A 228 -12.39 16.25 -15.27
C LEU A 228 -13.48 15.98 -16.33
N ALA A 229 -14.74 16.06 -15.89
CA ALA A 229 -15.87 15.87 -16.80
C ALA A 229 -15.73 16.81 -18.00
N GLY A 230 -15.64 16.22 -19.18
CA GLY A 230 -15.46 16.95 -20.46
C GLY A 230 -13.99 17.19 -20.88
N ALA A 231 -12.99 16.76 -20.12
CA ALA A 231 -11.58 16.91 -20.53
C ALA A 231 -11.23 16.02 -21.75
N ASN A 232 -11.86 14.87 -21.86
CA ASN A 232 -11.63 13.87 -22.92
C ASN A 232 -12.83 13.72 -23.87
N THR A 233 -13.57 14.75 -24.12
CA THR A 233 -14.57 14.64 -25.16
C THR A 233 -13.85 14.67 -26.51
N ASP A 234 -13.96 13.59 -27.26
CA ASP A 234 -13.64 13.49 -28.71
C ASP A 234 -14.51 14.44 -29.57
N ALA A 235 -15.22 15.34 -28.96
CA ALA A 235 -15.82 16.50 -29.56
C ALA A 235 -14.77 17.47 -30.14
N ALA A 236 -13.60 16.93 -30.48
CA ALA A 236 -12.52 17.65 -31.18
C ALA A 236 -13.00 18.25 -32.52
N SER A 237 -14.09 17.77 -33.06
CA SER A 237 -14.68 18.25 -34.30
C SER A 237 -15.65 19.42 -34.14
N ASP A 238 -16.20 19.67 -32.94
CA ASP A 238 -17.12 20.79 -32.72
C ASP A 238 -16.49 21.89 -31.84
N PRO A 239 -16.09 23.02 -32.45
CA PRO A 239 -15.51 24.15 -31.71
C PRO A 239 -16.46 24.78 -30.69
N LEU A 240 -17.77 24.58 -30.85
CA LEU A 240 -18.81 25.16 -29.99
C LEU A 240 -19.29 24.19 -28.90
N ASN A 241 -18.69 23.00 -28.76
CA ASN A 241 -19.08 22.07 -27.73
C ASN A 241 -18.93 22.70 -26.33
N PRO A 242 -20.03 22.77 -25.54
CA PRO A 242 -20.03 23.45 -24.24
C PRO A 242 -18.99 22.91 -23.26
N LEU A 243 -18.70 21.61 -23.28
CA LEU A 243 -17.70 21.01 -22.39
C LEU A 243 -16.29 21.43 -22.79
N ARG A 244 -16.00 21.50 -24.09
CA ARG A 244 -14.72 22.01 -24.60
C ARG A 244 -14.51 23.48 -24.23
N LEU A 245 -15.53 24.31 -24.41
CA LEU A 245 -15.47 25.73 -24.03
C LEU A 245 -15.28 25.90 -22.53
N LYS A 246 -16.00 25.11 -21.73
CA LYS A 246 -15.81 25.09 -20.27
C LYS A 246 -14.39 24.73 -19.85
N ASN A 247 -13.81 23.68 -20.45
CA ASN A 247 -12.44 23.25 -20.17
C ASN A 247 -11.40 24.30 -20.60
N ALA A 248 -11.58 24.92 -21.77
CA ALA A 248 -10.72 25.99 -22.22
C ALA A 248 -10.77 27.20 -21.27
N ALA A 249 -11.97 27.58 -20.85
CA ALA A 249 -12.17 28.67 -19.87
C ALA A 249 -11.52 28.32 -18.52
N GLN A 250 -11.70 27.09 -18.04
CA GLN A 250 -11.06 26.63 -16.80
C GLN A 250 -9.53 26.69 -16.88
N LYS A 251 -8.94 26.16 -17.96
CA LYS A 251 -7.48 26.24 -18.18
C LYS A 251 -7.01 27.69 -18.21
N SER A 252 -7.71 28.56 -18.92
CA SER A 252 -7.38 29.99 -18.97
C SER A 252 -7.44 30.66 -17.59
N LEU A 253 -8.43 30.31 -16.74
CA LEU A 253 -8.50 30.80 -15.37
C LEU A 253 -7.32 30.32 -14.52
N LEU A 254 -6.89 29.06 -14.68
CA LEU A 254 -5.77 28.51 -13.92
C LEU A 254 -4.40 29.08 -14.34
N GLU A 255 -4.32 29.72 -15.50
CA GLU A 255 -3.12 30.39 -16.01
C GLU A 255 -2.99 31.86 -15.58
N GLN A 256 -4.05 32.40 -14.95
CA GLN A 256 -4.01 33.78 -14.45
C GLN A 256 -3.25 33.85 -13.13
N HIS A 257 -2.65 35.04 -12.89
CA HIS A 257 -2.07 35.36 -11.59
C HIS A 257 -3.08 36.03 -10.68
N TYR A 258 -3.16 35.52 -9.45
CA TYR A 258 -4.08 36.01 -8.45
C TYR A 258 -3.33 36.72 -7.33
N ALA A 259 -3.80 37.90 -6.95
CA ALA A 259 -3.22 38.69 -5.85
C ALA A 259 -3.40 38.00 -4.47
N GLY A 260 -4.41 37.14 -4.32
CA GLY A 260 -4.66 36.40 -3.10
C GLY A 260 -3.84 35.11 -3.04
N LEU A 261 -3.03 34.93 -2.01
CA LEU A 261 -2.16 33.75 -1.83
C LEU A 261 -2.93 32.41 -1.95
N MET A 262 -4.12 32.33 -1.36
CA MET A 262 -4.94 31.11 -1.41
C MET A 262 -5.45 30.83 -2.84
N ALA A 263 -5.89 31.86 -3.56
CA ALA A 263 -6.36 31.71 -4.94
C ALA A 263 -5.21 31.34 -5.88
N GLU A 264 -4.06 31.98 -5.74
CA GLU A 264 -2.84 31.66 -6.49
C GLU A 264 -2.41 30.21 -6.23
N SER A 265 -2.30 29.83 -4.95
CA SER A 265 -1.92 28.45 -4.59
C SER A 265 -2.91 27.41 -5.13
N PHE A 266 -4.20 27.68 -5.07
CA PHE A 266 -5.23 26.79 -5.61
C PHE A 266 -5.13 26.66 -7.13
N ALA A 267 -4.94 27.78 -7.85
CA ALA A 267 -4.79 27.76 -9.30
C ALA A 267 -3.55 26.97 -9.72
N GLN A 268 -2.41 27.21 -9.08
CA GLN A 268 -1.15 26.52 -9.37
C GLN A 268 -1.23 25.01 -9.07
N LEU A 269 -1.76 24.62 -7.89
CA LEU A 269 -1.93 23.21 -7.54
C LEU A 269 -2.88 22.48 -8.49
N THR A 270 -4.00 23.14 -8.85
CA THR A 270 -4.96 22.54 -9.78
C THR A 270 -4.36 22.39 -11.17
N LYS A 271 -3.66 23.43 -11.66
CA LYS A 271 -2.97 23.35 -12.95
C LYS A 271 -1.94 22.23 -12.99
N THR A 272 -1.06 22.17 -11.99
CA THR A 272 -0.04 21.11 -11.89
C THR A 272 -0.66 19.70 -11.88
N SER A 273 -1.78 19.55 -11.17
CA SER A 273 -2.50 18.27 -11.11
C SER A 273 -3.10 17.89 -12.47
N LEU A 274 -3.67 18.86 -13.20
CA LEU A 274 -4.24 18.63 -14.53
C LEU A 274 -3.14 18.31 -15.55
N ASP A 275 -2.04 19.03 -15.55
CA ASP A 275 -0.91 18.79 -16.45
C ASP A 275 -0.31 17.39 -16.22
N ALA A 276 -0.13 16.98 -14.95
CA ALA A 276 0.34 15.64 -14.59
C ALA A 276 -0.64 14.55 -15.04
N GLN A 277 -1.95 14.81 -14.91
CA GLN A 277 -3.00 13.90 -15.33
C GLN A 277 -3.04 13.72 -16.85
N GLU A 278 -2.99 14.81 -17.62
CA GLU A 278 -2.98 14.78 -19.08
C GLU A 278 -1.73 14.05 -19.60
N PHE A 279 -0.57 14.33 -18.99
CA PHE A 279 0.67 13.63 -19.29
C PHE A 279 0.54 12.13 -19.04
N PHE A 280 0.11 11.73 -17.83
CA PHE A 280 -0.07 10.33 -17.48
C PHE A 280 -1.00 9.63 -18.46
N LEU A 281 -2.17 10.21 -18.74
CA LEU A 281 -3.15 9.62 -19.67
C LEU A 281 -2.59 9.44 -21.07
N SER A 282 -1.84 10.41 -21.58
CA SER A 282 -1.22 10.30 -22.92
C SER A 282 -0.30 9.09 -22.99
N GLN A 283 0.51 8.87 -21.95
CA GLN A 283 1.39 7.70 -21.87
C GLN A 283 0.61 6.40 -21.65
N PHE A 284 -0.39 6.43 -20.76
CA PHE A 284 -1.16 5.26 -20.40
C PHE A 284 -2.00 4.74 -21.55
N ASN A 285 -2.65 5.63 -22.32
CA ASN A 285 -3.50 5.23 -23.44
C ASN A 285 -2.70 4.77 -24.67
N SER A 286 -1.50 5.32 -24.87
CA SER A 286 -0.62 4.92 -25.99
C SER A 286 0.15 3.63 -25.74
N TYR A 287 0.20 3.13 -24.50
CA TYR A 287 0.96 1.93 -24.16
C TYR A 287 0.23 0.66 -24.61
N ASP A 288 0.86 -0.14 -25.46
CA ASP A 288 0.38 -1.46 -25.85
C ASP A 288 0.69 -2.50 -24.76
N ASP A 289 -0.33 -2.96 -24.05
CA ASP A 289 -0.23 -3.98 -23.02
C ASP A 289 -0.70 -5.38 -23.47
N SER A 290 -0.86 -5.59 -24.78
CA SER A 290 -1.36 -6.85 -25.38
C SER A 290 -0.58 -8.07 -24.91
N ALA A 291 0.74 -7.95 -24.72
CA ALA A 291 1.61 -9.03 -24.25
C ALA A 291 1.26 -9.57 -22.85
N VAL A 292 0.64 -8.76 -22.00
CA VAL A 292 0.28 -9.13 -20.62
C VAL A 292 -1.23 -9.15 -20.37
N ALA A 293 -2.03 -8.63 -21.30
CA ALA A 293 -3.48 -8.49 -21.13
C ALA A 293 -4.18 -9.82 -20.82
N GLY A 294 -3.72 -10.92 -21.44
CA GLY A 294 -4.27 -12.27 -21.23
C GLY A 294 -4.02 -12.84 -19.83
N LEU A 295 -3.10 -12.28 -19.06
CA LEU A 295 -2.84 -12.68 -17.68
C LEU A 295 -3.89 -12.14 -16.70
N PHE A 296 -4.70 -11.16 -17.12
CA PHE A 296 -5.65 -10.45 -16.28
C PHE A 296 -7.08 -10.62 -16.82
N PRO A 297 -7.90 -11.52 -16.23
CA PRO A 297 -9.28 -11.73 -16.67
C PRO A 297 -10.11 -10.45 -16.62
N GLY A 298 -10.65 -9.99 -17.74
CA GLY A 298 -11.34 -8.70 -17.88
C GLY A 298 -12.61 -8.55 -17.02
N GLY A 299 -13.30 -9.66 -16.74
CA GLY A 299 -14.50 -9.68 -15.88
C GLY A 299 -14.21 -9.55 -14.37
N ASN A 300 -12.95 -9.65 -13.95
CA ASN A 300 -12.57 -9.58 -12.53
C ASN A 300 -12.07 -8.16 -12.20
N PHE A 301 -12.72 -7.51 -11.24
CA PHE A 301 -12.37 -6.15 -10.83
C PHE A 301 -10.92 -6.03 -10.32
N LEU A 302 -10.47 -6.96 -9.49
CA LEU A 302 -9.12 -6.97 -8.96
C LEU A 302 -8.07 -7.21 -10.07
N ALA A 303 -8.37 -8.11 -11.01
CA ALA A 303 -7.50 -8.37 -12.15
C ALA A 303 -7.33 -7.12 -13.02
N ARG A 304 -8.38 -6.32 -13.23
CA ARG A 304 -8.29 -5.04 -13.95
C ARG A 304 -7.41 -4.03 -13.21
N GLN A 305 -7.50 -3.95 -11.88
CA GLN A 305 -6.59 -3.10 -11.10
C GLN A 305 -5.13 -3.56 -11.25
N PHE A 306 -4.85 -4.86 -11.17
CA PHE A 306 -3.50 -5.39 -11.38
C PHE A 306 -2.98 -5.15 -12.79
N ARG A 307 -3.83 -5.24 -13.81
CA ARG A 307 -3.47 -4.89 -15.19
C ARG A 307 -3.06 -3.42 -15.30
N ALA A 308 -3.85 -2.51 -14.74
CA ALA A 308 -3.52 -1.08 -14.71
C ALA A 308 -2.24 -0.80 -13.92
N ALA A 309 -2.02 -1.51 -12.79
CA ALA A 309 -0.79 -1.43 -12.03
C ALA A 309 0.43 -1.90 -12.85
N ALA A 310 0.31 -3.04 -13.54
CA ALA A 310 1.36 -3.57 -14.42
C ALA A 310 1.69 -2.58 -15.54
N LYS A 311 0.69 -1.96 -16.13
CA LYS A 311 0.84 -0.92 -17.16
C LYS A 311 1.55 0.32 -16.60
N ALA A 312 1.18 0.80 -15.41
CA ALA A 312 1.86 1.91 -14.74
C ALA A 312 3.34 1.58 -14.41
N ILE A 313 3.63 0.33 -14.02
CA ILE A 313 5.01 -0.15 -13.81
C ILE A 313 5.79 -0.15 -15.13
N ALA A 314 5.19 -0.62 -16.22
CA ALA A 314 5.85 -0.66 -17.51
C ALA A 314 6.18 0.74 -18.04
N LEU A 315 5.34 1.72 -17.73
CA LEU A 315 5.51 3.13 -18.10
C LEU A 315 6.53 3.90 -17.21
N ARG A 316 7.15 3.27 -16.24
CA ARG A 316 8.10 3.92 -15.33
C ARG A 316 9.18 4.78 -16.00
N PRO A 317 9.76 4.39 -17.17
CA PRO A 317 10.76 5.23 -17.81
C PRO A 317 10.18 6.54 -18.33
N GLN A 318 9.00 6.47 -18.96
CA GLN A 318 8.29 7.64 -19.48
C GLN A 318 7.80 8.56 -18.37
N LEU A 319 7.42 7.96 -17.23
CA LEU A 319 6.98 8.69 -16.04
C LEU A 319 8.15 9.21 -15.19
N GLY A 320 9.40 8.88 -15.52
CA GLY A 320 10.58 9.29 -14.77
C GLY A 320 10.68 8.69 -13.38
N LEU A 321 10.14 7.47 -13.19
CA LEU A 321 10.05 6.83 -11.88
C LEU A 321 11.08 5.71 -11.72
N LYS A 322 11.92 5.80 -10.70
CA LYS A 322 12.82 4.75 -10.23
C LYS A 322 12.37 4.14 -8.90
N ARG A 323 11.57 4.86 -8.15
CA ARG A 323 10.88 4.37 -6.93
C ARG A 323 9.39 4.65 -7.07
N GLN A 324 8.58 3.63 -6.81
CA GLN A 324 7.12 3.72 -6.99
C GLN A 324 6.41 2.93 -5.91
N THR A 325 5.26 3.43 -5.47
CA THR A 325 4.32 2.69 -4.66
C THR A 325 2.97 2.63 -5.36
N LEU A 326 2.36 1.45 -5.39
CA LEU A 326 1.03 1.23 -5.96
C LEU A 326 0.12 0.73 -4.84
N PHE A 327 -1.05 1.34 -4.73
CA PHE A 327 -2.05 0.94 -3.73
C PHE A 327 -3.31 0.44 -4.41
N LEU A 328 -3.65 -0.80 -4.12
CA LEU A 328 -4.85 -1.49 -4.56
C LEU A 328 -5.67 -1.86 -3.33
N SER A 329 -6.99 -1.90 -3.45
CA SER A 329 -7.85 -2.36 -2.36
C SER A 329 -8.92 -3.31 -2.90
N TYR A 330 -9.19 -4.34 -2.11
CA TYR A 330 -10.26 -5.28 -2.37
C TYR A 330 -11.02 -5.54 -1.08
N GLY A 331 -12.32 -5.33 -1.09
CA GLY A 331 -13.19 -5.45 0.07
C GLY A 331 -14.25 -6.53 -0.13
N GLY A 332 -15.26 -6.51 0.74
CA GLY A 332 -16.37 -7.47 0.71
C GLY A 332 -16.15 -8.71 1.57
N TRP A 333 -15.26 -8.61 2.56
CA TRP A 333 -14.92 -9.70 3.49
C TRP A 333 -15.77 -9.69 4.75
N ASP A 334 -16.53 -8.63 5.01
CA ASP A 334 -17.29 -8.44 6.24
C ASP A 334 -18.64 -9.13 6.15
N HIS A 335 -18.70 -10.36 6.61
CA HIS A 335 -19.88 -11.21 6.64
C HIS A 335 -20.48 -11.25 8.03
N HIS A 336 -21.35 -10.28 8.38
CA HIS A 336 -21.95 -10.15 9.71
C HIS A 336 -23.07 -11.17 10.00
N SER A 337 -23.60 -11.88 9.03
CA SER A 337 -24.86 -12.62 9.14
C SER A 337 -24.87 -14.00 8.49
N GLU A 338 -23.74 -14.64 8.30
CA GLU A 338 -23.66 -16.01 7.77
C GLU A 338 -23.26 -17.02 8.83
#